data_a5b9472e20e765cae090fcb911813019
#
_entry.id   a5b9472e20e765cae090fcb911813019
#
_cell.length_a   1.000
_cell.length_b   1.000
_cell.length_c   1.000
_cell.angle_alpha   90.00
_cell.angle_beta   90.00
_cell.angle_gamma   90.00
#
_symmetry.space_group_name_H-M   'P 1'
#
loop_
_entity.id
_entity.type
_entity.pdbx_description
1 polymer ?
#
loop_
_entity_poly.entity_id
_entity_poly.type
_entity_poly.pdbx_seq_one_letter_code
_entity_poly.pdbx_strand_id
1 'polypeptide(L)'
;RGDILSGLVVALALIPEAIAFSIIAGVDPKVGLYASFCIAVVISFVGGRPGMISAATGAMALLMVTLVKEHGLQYLLAATLLTGVLQIVAGYLQLGRFMSFVPRAVVIGFVNALAILIFMAQLPELTNVTWHVYALTLAGLGIIYLFPYIPKIGKMLPSPLVTIVVLTLVVFFMGIDVRTVGDMGQLPDTLPIFLFPDIPLNFETLWIILPYSISLAIVGLLESLMTSTIVDDL
;
A
#
# COMPACT_ATOMS: atom_id res chain seq x y z
N ARG A 1 24.16 8.26 9.19
CA ARG A 1 23.27 8.24 10.39
C ARG A 1 21.87 8.75 10.05
N GLY A 2 21.75 9.83 9.24
CA GLY A 2 20.45 10.38 8.82
C GLY A 2 19.63 9.35 8.04
N ASP A 3 20.21 8.69 7.06
CA ASP A 3 19.54 7.73 6.19
C ASP A 3 18.99 6.51 6.95
N ILE A 4 19.72 6.03 7.96
CA ILE A 4 19.26 4.92 8.81
C ILE A 4 18.04 5.34 9.65
N LEU A 5 18.08 6.53 10.25
CA LEU A 5 16.93 7.06 11.00
C LEU A 5 15.73 7.29 10.10
N SER A 6 15.94 7.86 8.93
CA SER A 6 14.91 8.08 7.92
C SER A 6 14.29 6.74 7.48
N GLY A 7 15.12 5.76 7.16
CA GLY A 7 14.66 4.41 6.79
C GLY A 7 13.88 3.73 7.91
N LEU A 8 14.29 3.87 9.18
CA LEU A 8 13.57 3.31 10.31
C LEU A 8 12.18 3.95 10.49
N VAL A 9 12.10 5.28 10.40
CA VAL A 9 10.83 6.01 10.51
C VAL A 9 9.88 5.61 9.39
N VAL A 10 10.38 5.52 8.15
CA VAL A 10 9.57 5.11 7.01
C VAL A 10 9.12 3.65 7.13
N ALA A 11 9.99 2.74 7.55
CA ALA A 11 9.62 1.34 7.76
C ALA A 11 8.48 1.21 8.78
N LEU A 12 8.55 1.93 9.90
CA LEU A 12 7.49 1.95 10.91
C LEU A 12 6.18 2.55 10.38
N ALA A 13 6.24 3.55 9.50
CA ALA A 13 5.07 4.14 8.88
C ALA A 13 4.42 3.22 7.83
N LEU A 14 5.23 2.44 7.10
CA LEU A 14 4.75 1.51 6.07
C LEU A 14 4.04 0.27 6.62
N ILE A 15 4.34 -0.17 7.85
CA ILE A 15 3.70 -1.34 8.46
C ILE A 15 2.18 -1.21 8.47
N PRO A 16 1.58 -0.19 9.11
CA PRO A 16 0.13 -0.03 9.12
C PRO A 16 -0.47 0.20 7.74
N GLU A 17 0.25 0.87 6.86
CA GLU A 17 -0.17 1.11 5.49
C GLU A 17 -0.26 -0.19 4.68
N ALA A 18 0.77 -1.04 4.74
CA ALA A 18 0.77 -2.34 4.08
C ALA A 18 -0.35 -3.26 4.59
N ILE A 19 -0.63 -3.22 5.90
CA ILE A 19 -1.75 -3.93 6.51
C ILE A 19 -3.09 -3.43 5.96
N ALA A 20 -3.31 -2.12 5.96
CA ALA A 20 -4.54 -1.52 5.48
C ALA A 20 -4.80 -1.85 4.00
N PHE A 21 -3.80 -1.78 3.16
CA PHE A 21 -3.94 -2.10 1.73
C PHE A 21 -4.15 -3.59 1.47
N SER A 22 -3.59 -4.47 2.31
CA SER A 22 -3.89 -5.92 2.24
C SER A 22 -5.36 -6.18 2.53
N ILE A 23 -5.91 -5.55 3.56
CA ILE A 23 -7.32 -5.66 3.93
C ILE A 23 -8.21 -5.14 2.80
N ILE A 24 -7.88 -3.99 2.22
CA ILE A 24 -8.61 -3.43 1.06
C ILE A 24 -8.56 -4.40 -0.12
N ALA A 25 -7.41 -5.00 -0.42
CA ALA A 25 -7.25 -5.97 -1.50
C ALA A 25 -7.96 -7.30 -1.24
N GLY A 26 -8.42 -7.56 0.00
CA GLY A 26 -9.08 -8.81 0.38
C GLY A 26 -8.11 -9.96 0.64
N VAL A 27 -6.87 -9.67 1.02
CA VAL A 27 -5.85 -10.67 1.38
C VAL A 27 -5.42 -10.51 2.83
N ASP A 28 -4.81 -11.56 3.39
CA ASP A 28 -4.27 -11.51 4.75
C ASP A 28 -3.24 -10.38 4.91
N PRO A 29 -3.21 -9.68 6.05
CA PRO A 29 -2.20 -8.64 6.34
C PRO A 29 -0.77 -9.08 6.12
N LYS A 30 -0.44 -10.36 6.39
CA LYS A 30 0.89 -10.94 6.15
C LYS A 30 1.35 -10.84 4.69
N VAL A 31 0.42 -10.91 3.73
CA VAL A 31 0.76 -10.85 2.29
C VAL A 31 1.32 -9.50 1.92
N GLY A 32 0.67 -8.40 2.34
CA GLY A 32 1.16 -7.05 2.08
C GLY A 32 2.44 -6.72 2.84
N LEU A 33 2.59 -7.23 4.07
CA LEU A 33 3.82 -7.05 4.84
C LEU A 33 5.00 -7.76 4.18
N TYR A 34 4.81 -9.01 3.72
CA TYR A 34 5.83 -9.73 2.96
C TYR A 34 6.16 -9.04 1.63
N ALA A 35 5.13 -8.59 0.90
CA ALA A 35 5.33 -7.87 -0.35
C ALA A 35 6.13 -6.58 -0.12
N SER A 36 5.75 -5.76 0.87
CA SER A 36 6.45 -4.52 1.21
C SER A 36 7.90 -4.78 1.65
N PHE A 37 8.14 -5.82 2.45
CA PHE A 37 9.49 -6.23 2.84
C PHE A 37 10.34 -6.61 1.62
N CYS A 38 9.85 -7.51 0.77
CA CYS A 38 10.56 -7.95 -0.43
C CYS A 38 10.85 -6.79 -1.38
N ILE A 39 9.85 -5.93 -1.63
CA ILE A 39 10.00 -4.75 -2.50
C ILE A 39 11.04 -3.80 -1.92
N ALA A 40 10.97 -3.47 -0.62
CA ALA A 40 11.91 -2.56 0.03
C ALA A 40 13.36 -3.09 -0.03
N VAL A 41 13.56 -4.39 0.20
CA VAL A 41 14.88 -5.03 0.10
C VAL A 41 15.39 -5.00 -1.34
N VAL A 42 14.59 -5.44 -2.31
CA VAL A 42 15.01 -5.48 -3.72
C VAL A 42 15.31 -4.09 -4.26
N ILE A 43 14.43 -3.10 -4.00
CA ILE A 43 14.59 -1.73 -4.51
C ILE A 43 15.83 -1.05 -3.93
N SER A 44 16.27 -1.41 -2.73
CA SER A 44 17.48 -0.85 -2.12
C SER A 44 18.75 -1.19 -2.89
N PHE A 45 18.75 -2.30 -3.65
CA PHE A 45 19.88 -2.73 -4.49
C PHE A 45 19.71 -2.36 -5.96
N VAL A 46 18.48 -2.38 -6.49
CA VAL A 46 18.18 -2.24 -7.91
C VAL A 46 17.48 -0.93 -8.22
N GLY A 47 17.09 -0.17 -7.20
CA GLY A 47 16.30 1.04 -7.34
C GLY A 47 16.96 2.14 -8.18
N GLY A 48 16.13 2.93 -8.86
CA GLY A 48 16.56 3.92 -9.84
C GLY A 48 16.90 5.30 -9.29
N ARG A 49 16.34 5.71 -8.15
CA ARG A 49 16.50 7.07 -7.60
C ARG A 49 16.87 7.02 -6.12
N PRO A 50 17.93 7.73 -5.68
CA PRO A 50 18.24 7.88 -4.26
C PRO A 50 17.08 8.54 -3.51
N GLY A 51 16.73 8.00 -2.34
CA GLY A 51 15.62 8.52 -1.52
C GLY A 51 14.23 8.07 -1.93
N MET A 52 14.06 7.33 -3.03
CA MET A 52 12.79 6.76 -3.45
C MET A 52 12.59 5.38 -2.82
N ILE A 53 11.43 5.16 -2.23
CA ILE A 53 11.00 3.90 -1.63
C ILE A 53 9.81 3.36 -2.42
N SER A 54 9.73 2.04 -2.58
CA SER A 54 8.58 1.34 -3.12
C SER A 54 7.98 0.42 -2.07
N ALA A 55 6.66 0.40 -2.01
CA ALA A 55 5.88 -0.48 -1.13
C ALA A 55 4.50 -0.77 -1.75
N ALA A 56 3.63 -1.44 -1.00
CA ALA A 56 2.24 -1.61 -1.39
C ALA A 56 1.54 -0.24 -1.52
N THR A 57 0.68 -0.09 -2.53
CA THR A 57 -0.06 1.16 -2.79
C THR A 57 -1.56 0.94 -2.80
N GLY A 58 -2.33 1.95 -2.38
CA GLY A 58 -3.79 1.90 -2.35
C GLY A 58 -4.42 1.74 -3.73
N ALA A 59 -3.82 2.35 -4.77
CA ALA A 59 -4.29 2.20 -6.14
C ALA A 59 -4.20 0.76 -6.64
N MET A 60 -3.06 0.12 -6.38
CA MET A 60 -2.86 -1.28 -6.74
C MET A 60 -3.80 -2.18 -5.96
N ALA A 61 -3.96 -1.94 -4.64
CA ALA A 61 -4.85 -2.70 -3.79
C ALA A 61 -6.30 -2.70 -4.32
N LEU A 62 -6.82 -1.55 -4.71
CA LEU A 62 -8.18 -1.43 -5.26
C LEU A 62 -8.37 -2.20 -6.57
N LEU A 63 -7.36 -2.23 -7.44
CA LEU A 63 -7.42 -2.99 -8.70
C LEU A 63 -7.40 -4.51 -8.47
N MET A 64 -6.83 -4.96 -7.37
CA MET A 64 -6.70 -6.39 -7.04
C MET A 64 -7.97 -6.99 -6.43
N VAL A 65 -8.87 -6.18 -5.87
CA VAL A 65 -10.04 -6.63 -5.09
C VAL A 65 -10.87 -7.67 -5.85
N THR A 66 -11.24 -7.37 -7.09
CA THR A 66 -12.10 -8.26 -7.89
C THR A 66 -11.38 -9.57 -8.21
N LEU A 67 -10.12 -9.50 -8.64
CA LEU A 67 -9.33 -10.69 -8.95
C LEU A 67 -9.18 -11.61 -7.74
N VAL A 68 -8.87 -11.06 -6.57
CA VAL A 68 -8.73 -11.84 -5.33
C VAL A 68 -10.05 -12.45 -4.91
N LYS A 69 -11.15 -11.70 -5.01
CA LYS A 69 -12.46 -12.16 -4.60
C LYS A 69 -13.01 -13.29 -5.48
N GLU A 70 -12.73 -13.26 -6.78
CA GLU A 70 -13.25 -14.22 -7.76
C GLU A 70 -12.33 -15.43 -7.94
N HIS A 71 -11.01 -15.22 -7.89
CA HIS A 71 -10.03 -16.24 -8.26
C HIS A 71 -9.01 -16.55 -7.15
N GLY A 72 -8.96 -15.74 -6.10
CA GLY A 72 -8.09 -15.95 -4.94
C GLY A 72 -6.66 -15.46 -5.11
N LEU A 73 -5.85 -15.70 -4.05
CA LEU A 73 -4.48 -15.18 -3.92
C LEU A 73 -3.54 -15.72 -5.00
N GLN A 74 -3.69 -16.97 -5.43
CA GLN A 74 -2.78 -17.58 -6.39
C GLN A 74 -2.82 -16.89 -7.76
N TYR A 75 -4.01 -16.49 -8.21
CA TYR A 75 -4.20 -15.69 -9.42
C TYR A 75 -3.62 -14.28 -9.27
N LEU A 76 -3.70 -13.68 -8.09
CA LEU A 76 -3.05 -12.40 -7.79
C LEU A 76 -1.54 -12.51 -7.92
N LEU A 77 -0.91 -13.56 -7.36
CA LEU A 77 0.53 -13.79 -7.48
C LEU A 77 0.96 -13.95 -8.95
N ALA A 78 0.18 -14.69 -9.74
CA ALA A 78 0.45 -14.82 -11.17
C ALA A 78 0.27 -13.50 -11.94
N ALA A 79 -0.77 -12.74 -11.62
CA ALA A 79 -1.00 -11.43 -12.21
C ALA A 79 0.14 -10.45 -11.87
N THR A 80 0.69 -10.48 -10.66
CA THR A 80 1.83 -9.64 -10.28
C THR A 80 3.11 -10.03 -11.00
N LEU A 81 3.36 -11.33 -11.23
CA LEU A 81 4.49 -11.77 -12.05
C LEU A 81 4.36 -11.26 -13.48
N LEU A 82 3.19 -11.42 -14.10
CA LEU A 82 2.93 -10.91 -15.46
C LEU A 82 3.05 -9.38 -15.50
N THR A 83 2.56 -8.68 -14.48
CA THR A 83 2.71 -7.23 -14.33
C THR A 83 4.19 -6.83 -14.35
N GLY A 84 5.04 -7.53 -13.59
CA GLY A 84 6.48 -7.28 -13.57
C GLY A 84 7.11 -7.44 -14.96
N VAL A 85 6.75 -8.50 -15.68
CA VAL A 85 7.22 -8.71 -17.05
C VAL A 85 6.78 -7.57 -17.97
N LEU A 86 5.51 -7.15 -17.90
CA LEU A 86 5.00 -6.03 -18.71
C LEU A 86 5.72 -4.72 -18.39
N GLN A 87 6.02 -4.45 -17.11
CA GLN A 87 6.75 -3.26 -16.70
C GLN A 87 8.21 -3.27 -17.17
N ILE A 88 8.87 -4.43 -17.14
CA ILE A 88 10.22 -4.60 -17.70
C ILE A 88 10.21 -4.31 -19.21
N VAL A 89 9.27 -4.90 -19.95
CA VAL A 89 9.11 -4.64 -21.39
C VAL A 89 8.84 -3.15 -21.65
N ALA A 90 7.96 -2.53 -20.91
CA ALA A 90 7.68 -1.10 -20.99
C ALA A 90 8.93 -0.23 -20.73
N GLY A 91 9.78 -0.66 -19.79
CA GLY A 91 11.06 -0.02 -19.51
C GLY A 91 12.02 -0.11 -20.70
N TYR A 92 12.19 -1.30 -21.29
CA TYR A 92 13.02 -1.49 -22.50
C TYR A 92 12.50 -0.68 -23.69
N LEU A 93 11.20 -0.59 -23.87
CA LEU A 93 10.55 0.23 -24.90
C LEU A 93 10.58 1.72 -24.57
N GLN A 94 11.12 2.10 -23.42
CA GLN A 94 11.22 3.49 -22.93
C GLN A 94 9.86 4.20 -22.86
N LEU A 95 8.80 3.46 -22.55
CA LEU A 95 7.44 4.00 -22.49
C LEU A 95 7.28 5.08 -21.41
N GLY A 96 8.18 5.15 -20.42
CA GLY A 96 8.24 6.22 -19.44
C GLY A 96 8.37 7.63 -20.05
N ARG A 97 8.92 7.75 -21.27
CA ARG A 97 8.97 9.03 -21.98
C ARG A 97 7.60 9.61 -22.30
N PHE A 98 6.58 8.76 -22.42
CA PHE A 98 5.19 9.23 -22.63
C PHE A 98 4.59 9.94 -21.43
N MET A 99 5.19 9.79 -20.22
CA MET A 99 4.75 10.53 -19.03
C MET A 99 4.86 12.04 -19.17
N SER A 100 5.81 12.53 -19.97
CA SER A 100 5.93 13.97 -20.26
C SER A 100 4.71 14.55 -20.99
N PHE A 101 3.90 13.70 -21.62
CA PHE A 101 2.66 14.09 -22.29
C PHE A 101 1.44 14.04 -21.36
N VAL A 102 1.57 13.49 -20.13
CA VAL A 102 0.46 13.43 -19.18
C VAL A 102 0.29 14.80 -18.53
N PRO A 103 -0.84 15.51 -18.77
CA PRO A 103 -1.07 16.81 -18.16
C PRO A 103 -1.12 16.71 -16.64
N ARG A 104 -0.59 17.72 -15.94
CA ARG A 104 -0.62 17.80 -14.47
C ARG A 104 -2.04 17.66 -13.90
N ALA A 105 -3.04 18.12 -14.63
CA ALA A 105 -4.45 18.00 -14.24
C ALA A 105 -4.90 16.53 -14.14
N VAL A 106 -4.40 15.65 -15.03
CA VAL A 106 -4.70 14.20 -15.00
C VAL A 106 -4.09 13.57 -13.76
N VAL A 107 -2.86 13.92 -13.43
CA VAL A 107 -2.16 13.46 -12.21
C VAL A 107 -2.94 13.86 -10.96
N ILE A 108 -3.34 15.12 -10.85
CA ILE A 108 -4.14 15.61 -9.72
C ILE A 108 -5.50 14.91 -9.66
N GLY A 109 -6.16 14.74 -10.80
CA GLY A 109 -7.44 14.01 -10.88
C GLY A 109 -7.33 12.57 -10.44
N PHE A 110 -6.26 11.87 -10.83
CA PHE A 110 -5.97 10.50 -10.41
C PHE A 110 -5.78 10.40 -8.89
N VAL A 111 -4.94 11.26 -8.30
CA VAL A 111 -4.70 11.26 -6.84
C VAL A 111 -5.99 11.56 -6.07
N ASN A 112 -6.79 12.52 -6.53
CA ASN A 112 -8.07 12.84 -5.88
C ASN A 112 -9.08 11.69 -5.99
N ALA A 113 -9.15 11.02 -7.14
CA ALA A 113 -10.00 9.85 -7.32
C ALA A 113 -9.57 8.71 -6.39
N LEU A 114 -8.27 8.45 -6.24
CA LEU A 114 -7.75 7.47 -5.29
C LEU A 114 -8.11 7.81 -3.85
N ALA A 115 -7.99 9.06 -3.44
CA ALA A 115 -8.35 9.49 -2.10
C ALA A 115 -9.83 9.21 -1.80
N ILE A 116 -10.72 9.48 -2.76
CA ILE A 116 -12.16 9.20 -2.64
C ILE A 116 -12.40 7.67 -2.56
N LEU A 117 -11.77 6.89 -3.43
CA LEU A 117 -11.95 5.43 -3.46
C LEU A 117 -11.43 4.77 -2.17
N ILE A 118 -10.26 5.20 -1.66
CA ILE A 118 -9.71 4.71 -0.40
C ILE A 118 -10.63 5.08 0.77
N PHE A 119 -11.15 6.31 0.78
CA PHE A 119 -12.13 6.72 1.79
C PHE A 119 -13.39 5.85 1.74
N MET A 120 -13.95 5.63 0.55
CA MET A 120 -15.13 4.77 0.38
C MET A 120 -14.86 3.32 0.82
N ALA A 121 -13.66 2.80 0.60
CA ALA A 121 -13.26 1.47 1.05
C ALA A 121 -13.19 1.33 2.58
N GLN A 122 -13.04 2.44 3.32
CA GLN A 122 -13.07 2.43 4.78
C GLN A 122 -14.49 2.51 5.37
N LEU A 123 -15.48 2.96 4.62
CA LEU A 123 -16.85 3.13 5.14
C LEU A 123 -17.48 1.83 5.68
N PRO A 124 -17.29 0.65 5.06
CA PRO A 124 -17.80 -0.60 5.61
C PRO A 124 -17.26 -0.92 7.02
N GLU A 125 -16.03 -0.51 7.33
CA GLU A 125 -15.42 -0.72 8.65
C GLU A 125 -16.05 0.17 9.75
N LEU A 126 -16.80 1.19 9.35
CA LEU A 126 -17.55 2.09 10.26
C LEU A 126 -19.04 1.74 10.34
N THR A 127 -19.48 0.64 9.71
CA THR A 127 -20.88 0.21 9.75
C THR A 127 -21.09 -0.89 10.77
N ASN A 128 -22.22 -0.83 11.50
CA ASN A 128 -22.59 -1.82 12.53
C ASN A 128 -21.54 -2.01 13.64
N VAL A 129 -20.87 -0.92 14.01
CA VAL A 129 -19.83 -0.91 15.05
C VAL A 129 -20.30 -0.17 16.30
N THR A 130 -19.61 -0.39 17.43
CA THR A 130 -19.89 0.28 18.67
C THR A 130 -19.50 1.76 18.64
N TRP A 131 -20.09 2.58 19.49
CA TRP A 131 -19.75 4.01 19.58
C TRP A 131 -18.26 4.25 19.88
N HIS A 132 -17.59 3.28 20.52
CA HIS A 132 -16.15 3.34 20.80
C HIS A 132 -15.31 3.46 19.51
N VAL A 133 -15.71 2.76 18.45
CA VAL A 133 -15.02 2.84 17.15
C VAL A 133 -15.10 4.24 16.57
N TYR A 134 -16.27 4.88 16.64
CA TYR A 134 -16.44 6.27 16.19
C TYR A 134 -15.61 7.24 17.02
N ALA A 135 -15.60 7.07 18.34
CA ALA A 135 -14.78 7.90 19.24
C ALA A 135 -13.28 7.75 18.96
N LEU A 136 -12.80 6.50 18.76
CA LEU A 136 -11.41 6.22 18.39
C LEU A 136 -11.07 6.80 17.02
N THR A 137 -11.96 6.70 16.04
CA THR A 137 -11.77 7.25 14.71
C THR A 137 -11.64 8.77 14.76
N LEU A 138 -12.52 9.45 15.49
CA LEU A 138 -12.45 10.91 15.66
C LEU A 138 -11.20 11.34 16.44
N ALA A 139 -10.84 10.61 17.51
CA ALA A 139 -9.60 10.85 18.24
C ALA A 139 -8.37 10.64 17.33
N GLY A 140 -8.38 9.61 16.51
CA GLY A 140 -7.33 9.34 15.54
C GLY A 140 -7.17 10.46 14.52
N LEU A 141 -8.25 10.91 13.91
CA LEU A 141 -8.25 12.05 13.02
C LEU A 141 -7.75 13.31 13.73
N GLY A 142 -8.21 13.54 14.98
CA GLY A 142 -7.74 14.65 15.80
C GLY A 142 -6.23 14.62 16.00
N ILE A 143 -5.66 13.47 16.35
CA ILE A 143 -4.20 13.31 16.51
C ILE A 143 -3.49 13.56 15.18
N ILE A 144 -3.94 12.95 14.06
CA ILE A 144 -3.31 13.09 12.75
C ILE A 144 -3.21 14.55 12.33
N TYR A 145 -4.28 15.34 12.52
CA TYR A 145 -4.30 16.74 12.10
C TYR A 145 -3.68 17.70 13.11
N LEU A 146 -3.76 17.43 14.41
CA LEU A 146 -3.26 18.35 15.44
C LEU A 146 -1.80 18.07 15.84
N PHE A 147 -1.33 16.83 15.76
CA PHE A 147 0.03 16.45 16.16
C PHE A 147 1.12 17.22 15.40
N PRO A 148 1.03 17.47 14.07
CA PRO A 148 2.05 18.20 13.33
C PRO A 148 2.27 19.65 13.82
N TYR A 149 1.29 20.24 14.53
CA TYR A 149 1.42 21.58 15.10
C TYR A 149 2.23 21.61 16.40
N ILE A 150 2.56 20.45 16.98
CA ILE A 150 3.40 20.40 18.18
C ILE A 150 4.83 20.74 17.79
N PRO A 151 5.43 21.83 18.35
CA PRO A 151 6.77 22.24 17.99
C PRO A 151 7.80 21.16 18.39
N LYS A 152 8.80 20.95 17.52
CA LYS A 152 9.88 19.96 17.59
C LYS A 152 9.46 18.51 17.39
N ILE A 153 8.48 17.97 18.12
CA ILE A 153 8.08 16.56 18.08
C ILE A 153 7.19 16.27 16.87
N GLY A 154 6.27 17.16 16.52
CA GLY A 154 5.33 16.98 15.42
C GLY A 154 5.96 16.90 14.03
N LYS A 155 7.22 17.40 13.91
CA LYS A 155 8.01 17.29 12.66
C LYS A 155 8.96 16.09 12.64
N MET A 156 9.17 15.44 13.80
CA MET A 156 10.11 14.32 13.94
C MET A 156 9.44 12.97 13.70
N LEU A 157 8.16 12.83 14.04
CA LEU A 157 7.43 11.58 13.97
C LEU A 157 6.22 11.72 13.02
N PRO A 158 5.97 10.71 12.17
CA PRO A 158 4.76 10.68 11.36
C PRO A 158 3.52 10.61 12.25
N SER A 159 2.59 11.57 12.09
CA SER A 159 1.36 11.60 12.90
C SER A 159 0.50 10.33 12.81
N PRO A 160 0.40 9.62 11.66
CA PRO A 160 -0.30 8.34 11.60
C PRO A 160 0.31 7.27 12.51
N LEU A 161 1.65 7.19 12.58
CA LEU A 161 2.33 6.24 13.47
C LEU A 161 2.02 6.54 14.94
N VAL A 162 2.10 7.82 15.34
CA VAL A 162 1.75 8.24 16.70
C VAL A 162 0.31 7.90 17.05
N THR A 163 -0.60 8.13 16.11
CA THR A 163 -2.02 7.80 16.25
C THR A 163 -2.22 6.31 16.54
N ILE A 164 -1.62 5.44 15.76
CA ILE A 164 -1.74 3.99 15.92
C ILE A 164 -1.20 3.57 17.29
N VAL A 165 -0.01 4.03 17.66
CA VAL A 165 0.60 3.67 18.95
C VAL A 165 -0.29 4.16 20.12
N VAL A 166 -0.70 5.42 20.10
CA VAL A 166 -1.52 6.01 21.18
C VAL A 166 -2.86 5.30 21.30
N LEU A 167 -3.58 5.12 20.19
CA LEU A 167 -4.91 4.49 20.23
C LEU A 167 -4.82 3.00 20.59
N THR A 168 -3.79 2.28 20.14
CA THR A 168 -3.56 0.89 20.54
C THR A 168 -3.33 0.78 22.05
N LEU A 169 -2.52 1.68 22.62
CA LEU A 169 -2.28 1.70 24.07
C LEU A 169 -3.58 2.03 24.83
N VAL A 170 -4.36 2.99 24.35
CA VAL A 170 -5.66 3.34 24.97
C VAL A 170 -6.60 2.13 24.96
N VAL A 171 -6.77 1.47 23.81
CA VAL A 171 -7.63 0.29 23.68
C VAL A 171 -7.14 -0.83 24.59
N PHE A 172 -5.83 -1.09 24.62
CA PHE A 172 -5.23 -2.14 25.46
C PHE A 172 -5.42 -1.89 26.96
N PHE A 173 -5.11 -0.69 27.44
CA PHE A 173 -5.21 -0.37 28.89
C PHE A 173 -6.65 -0.19 29.37
N MET A 174 -7.53 0.28 28.50
CA MET A 174 -8.95 0.46 28.86
C MET A 174 -9.78 -0.83 28.63
N GLY A 175 -9.21 -1.86 28.01
CA GLY A 175 -9.91 -3.10 27.71
C GLY A 175 -11.12 -2.90 26.79
N ILE A 176 -11.02 -1.98 25.82
CA ILE A 176 -12.10 -1.68 24.90
C ILE A 176 -12.18 -2.80 23.85
N ASP A 177 -13.35 -3.43 23.74
CA ASP A 177 -13.60 -4.46 22.75
C ASP A 177 -13.85 -3.82 21.38
N VAL A 178 -12.84 -3.84 20.54
CA VAL A 178 -12.87 -3.38 19.15
C VAL A 178 -12.13 -4.36 18.26
N ARG A 179 -12.55 -4.46 17.01
CA ARG A 179 -11.91 -5.31 16.03
C ARG A 179 -10.45 -4.90 15.82
N THR A 180 -9.55 -5.85 15.91
CA THR A 180 -8.11 -5.65 15.76
C THR A 180 -7.62 -6.20 14.42
N VAL A 181 -6.38 -5.86 14.05
CA VAL A 181 -5.74 -6.41 12.83
C VAL A 181 -5.66 -7.93 12.89
N GLY A 182 -5.42 -8.52 14.08
CA GLY A 182 -5.41 -9.96 14.28
C GLY A 182 -6.74 -10.65 13.98
N ASP A 183 -7.85 -9.94 14.14
CA ASP A 183 -9.19 -10.45 13.80
C ASP A 183 -9.49 -10.38 12.30
N MET A 184 -8.69 -9.64 11.55
CA MET A 184 -8.86 -9.45 10.10
C MET A 184 -8.00 -10.40 9.27
N GLY A 185 -7.04 -11.10 9.86
CA GLY A 185 -6.20 -12.06 9.18
C GLY A 185 -4.89 -12.35 9.93
N GLN A 186 -4.07 -13.20 9.33
CA GLN A 186 -2.82 -13.62 9.94
C GLN A 186 -1.72 -12.56 9.78
N LEU A 187 -0.95 -12.36 10.84
CA LEU A 187 0.29 -11.58 10.81
C LEU A 187 1.50 -12.47 10.54
N PRO A 188 2.60 -11.93 10.00
CA PRO A 188 3.82 -12.71 9.76
C PRO A 188 4.45 -13.18 11.08
N ASP A 189 4.79 -14.45 11.13
CA ASP A 189 5.56 -15.09 12.20
C ASP A 189 6.93 -15.59 11.72
N THR A 190 7.13 -15.61 10.40
CA THR A 190 8.37 -16.05 9.74
C THR A 190 8.79 -15.06 8.66
N LEU A 191 9.97 -15.24 8.07
CA LEU A 191 10.39 -14.51 6.88
C LEU A 191 9.66 -15.03 5.63
N PRO A 192 9.49 -14.18 4.59
CA PRO A 192 8.81 -14.59 3.36
C PRO A 192 9.56 -15.74 2.68
N ILE A 193 8.79 -16.73 2.20
CA ILE A 193 9.28 -17.86 1.44
C ILE A 193 8.95 -17.61 -0.03
N PHE A 194 9.91 -17.90 -0.91
CA PHE A 194 9.67 -17.79 -2.34
C PHE A 194 8.75 -18.93 -2.80
N LEU A 195 7.58 -18.57 -3.33
CA LEU A 195 6.58 -19.49 -3.83
C LEU A 195 6.22 -19.12 -5.27
N PHE A 196 6.16 -20.11 -6.15
CA PHE A 196 5.51 -19.93 -7.45
C PHE A 196 3.99 -20.10 -7.29
N PRO A 197 3.20 -19.33 -8.07
CA PRO A 197 1.76 -19.52 -8.11
C PRO A 197 1.40 -20.97 -8.51
N ASP A 198 0.57 -21.61 -7.70
CA ASP A 198 0.06 -22.96 -7.95
C ASP A 198 -1.27 -22.86 -8.75
N ILE A 199 -1.12 -22.51 -10.01
CA ILE A 199 -2.24 -22.39 -10.97
C ILE A 199 -1.86 -23.01 -12.30
N PRO A 200 -2.83 -23.54 -13.05
CA PRO A 200 -2.57 -24.08 -14.38
C PRO A 200 -2.08 -22.97 -15.34
N LEU A 201 -0.92 -23.18 -15.95
CA LEU A 201 -0.36 -22.26 -16.95
C LEU A 201 -1.00 -22.55 -18.32
N ASN A 202 -2.22 -22.12 -18.51
CA ASN A 202 -2.98 -22.30 -19.75
C ASN A 202 -3.48 -20.95 -20.28
N PHE A 203 -4.08 -20.98 -21.48
CA PHE A 203 -4.63 -19.78 -22.12
C PHE A 203 -5.78 -19.16 -21.34
N GLU A 204 -6.58 -19.97 -20.65
CA GLU A 204 -7.69 -19.51 -19.83
C GLU A 204 -7.19 -18.68 -18.66
N THR A 205 -6.20 -19.16 -17.91
CA THR A 205 -5.55 -18.40 -16.84
C THR A 205 -4.97 -17.09 -17.36
N LEU A 206 -4.29 -17.12 -18.51
CA LEU A 206 -3.77 -15.90 -19.12
C LEU A 206 -4.86 -14.89 -19.45
N TRP A 207 -6.00 -15.33 -20.01
CA TRP A 207 -7.14 -14.45 -20.27
C TRP A 207 -7.73 -13.80 -19.00
N ILE A 208 -7.74 -14.54 -17.90
CA ILE A 208 -8.23 -14.04 -16.61
C ILE A 208 -7.28 -12.96 -16.05
N ILE A 209 -5.97 -13.25 -16.02
CA ILE A 209 -5.01 -12.34 -15.35
C ILE A 209 -4.57 -11.16 -16.22
N LEU A 210 -4.65 -11.27 -17.54
CA LEU A 210 -4.11 -10.27 -18.48
C LEU A 210 -4.68 -8.86 -18.28
N PRO A 211 -6.02 -8.66 -18.20
CA PRO A 211 -6.57 -7.30 -18.02
C PRO A 211 -6.15 -6.68 -16.70
N TYR A 212 -6.06 -7.46 -15.62
CA TYR A 212 -5.57 -7.00 -14.33
C TYR A 212 -4.09 -6.65 -14.40
N SER A 213 -3.28 -7.51 -15.02
CA SER A 213 -1.83 -7.28 -15.14
C SER A 213 -1.50 -6.04 -15.97
N ILE A 214 -2.24 -5.78 -17.04
CA ILE A 214 -2.09 -4.55 -17.84
C ILE A 214 -2.45 -3.32 -17.00
N SER A 215 -3.59 -3.36 -16.31
CA SER A 215 -4.04 -2.26 -15.46
C SER A 215 -3.04 -1.96 -14.35
N LEU A 216 -2.56 -3.01 -13.65
CA LEU A 216 -1.54 -2.91 -12.62
C LEU A 216 -0.21 -2.39 -13.19
N ALA A 217 0.20 -2.81 -14.39
CA ALA A 217 1.42 -2.33 -15.02
C ALA A 217 1.35 -0.84 -15.34
N ILE A 218 0.23 -0.38 -15.91
CA ILE A 218 0.03 1.02 -16.24
C ILE A 218 0.00 1.89 -14.98
N VAL A 219 -0.80 1.51 -13.98
CA VAL A 219 -0.93 2.28 -12.73
C VAL A 219 0.39 2.30 -11.97
N GLY A 220 1.07 1.16 -11.83
CA GLY A 220 2.37 1.08 -11.15
C GLY A 220 3.46 1.92 -11.84
N LEU A 221 3.49 1.94 -13.19
CA LEU A 221 4.39 2.82 -13.94
C LEU A 221 4.04 4.31 -13.72
N LEU A 222 2.75 4.66 -13.73
CA LEU A 222 2.31 6.02 -13.46
C LEU A 222 2.75 6.48 -12.06
N GLU A 223 2.46 5.68 -11.03
CA GLU A 223 2.85 6.01 -9.64
C GLU A 223 4.36 6.16 -9.49
N SER A 224 5.14 5.23 -10.02
CA SER A 224 6.61 5.26 -9.93
C SER A 224 7.20 6.47 -10.65
N LEU A 225 6.70 6.79 -11.84
CA LEU A 225 7.19 7.93 -12.61
C LEU A 225 6.78 9.28 -12.00
N MET A 226 5.57 9.36 -11.44
CA MET A 226 5.12 10.54 -10.68
C MET A 226 5.99 10.77 -9.45
N THR A 227 6.28 9.71 -8.70
CA THR A 227 7.14 9.79 -7.51
C THR A 227 8.56 10.21 -7.90
N SER A 228 9.09 9.67 -9.00
CA SER A 228 10.43 10.05 -9.47
C SER A 228 10.53 11.52 -9.85
N THR A 229 9.49 12.10 -10.44
CA THR A 229 9.47 13.55 -10.76
C THR A 229 9.44 14.41 -9.50
N ILE A 230 8.71 13.99 -8.48
CA ILE A 230 8.67 14.70 -7.18
C ILE A 230 10.05 14.63 -6.49
N VAL A 231 10.71 13.48 -6.53
CA VAL A 231 12.05 13.31 -5.94
C VAL A 231 13.11 14.14 -6.70
N ASP A 232 12.95 14.31 -8.01
CA ASP A 232 13.84 15.15 -8.81
C ASP A 232 13.70 16.65 -8.52
N ASP A 233 12.53 17.06 -8.02
CA ASP A 233 12.22 18.46 -7.66
C ASP A 233 12.68 18.84 -6.22
N LEU A 234 13.11 17.85 -5.40
CA LEU A 234 13.59 18.02 -4.01
C LEU A 234 15.10 18.19 -3.95
#